data_55b474e4882bc5a0eed001471b60320d
#
_entry.id   55b474e4882bc5a0eed001471b60320d
#
_cell.length_a   1.000
_cell.length_b   1.000
_cell.length_c   1.000
_cell.angle_alpha   90.00
_cell.angle_beta   90.00
_cell.angle_gamma   90.00
#
_symmetry.space_group_name_H-M   'P 1'
#
loop_
_entity.id
_entity.type
_entity.pdbx_description
1 polymer ?
#
loop_
_entity_poly.entity_id
_entity_poly.type
_entity_poly.pdbx_seq_one_letter_code
_entity_poly.pdbx_strand_id
1 'polypeptide(L)'
;MPLYQVLAQEGSLSAAQRDRIAQGITDVHLDLAGGLRQFVNVVFQHYPAGCGYNAGVVGAPMVIGGNIRAGRDQAIKTAMLEAISVLAIEVSGISPKDLTVSIGDVRASNAMEGGHILPEPGEEAAWLAKVGPLLGLAA
;
A
#
# COMPACT_ATOMS: atom_id res chain seq x y z
N MET A 1 1.37 -3.18 -9.96
CA MET A 1 0.37 -2.89 -8.93
C MET A 1 0.58 -3.79 -7.73
N PRO A 2 1.05 -3.36 -6.64
CA PRO A 2 0.15 -2.88 -5.58
C PRO A 2 0.04 -1.36 -5.49
N LEU A 3 -1.10 -0.90 -4.99
CA LEU A 3 -1.34 0.50 -4.68
C LEU A 3 -1.77 0.62 -3.21
N TYR A 4 -1.04 1.43 -2.47
CA TYR A 4 -1.39 1.81 -1.10
C TYR A 4 -1.77 3.29 -1.06
N GLN A 5 -2.84 3.59 -0.35
CA GLN A 5 -3.30 4.95 -0.12
C GLN A 5 -3.28 5.23 1.37
N VAL A 6 -2.63 6.33 1.76
CA VAL A 6 -2.56 6.81 3.14
C VAL A 6 -3.36 8.09 3.23
N LEU A 7 -4.50 8.02 3.92
CA LEU A 7 -5.36 9.16 4.17
C LEU A 7 -5.09 9.67 5.59
N ALA A 8 -4.66 10.91 5.72
CA ALA A 8 -4.30 11.52 7.00
C ALA A 8 -4.71 13.00 7.03
N GLN A 9 -4.85 13.56 8.22
CA GLN A 9 -5.12 14.99 8.36
C GLN A 9 -3.94 15.82 7.84
N GLU A 10 -4.25 16.91 7.17
CA GLU A 10 -3.27 17.89 6.70
C GLU A 10 -2.36 18.38 7.85
N GLY A 11 -1.05 18.35 7.62
CA GLY A 11 -0.06 18.76 8.62
C GLY A 11 0.28 17.72 9.69
N SER A 12 -0.41 16.56 9.72
CA SER A 12 -0.16 15.50 10.71
C SER A 12 1.11 14.67 10.45
N LEU A 13 1.60 14.69 9.21
CA LEU A 13 2.82 13.98 8.80
C LEU A 13 3.81 14.95 8.17
N SER A 14 5.06 14.96 8.64
CA SER A 14 6.16 15.65 7.96
C SER A 14 6.55 14.93 6.67
N ALA A 15 7.31 15.60 5.81
CA ALA A 15 7.86 14.97 4.61
C ALA A 15 8.73 13.75 4.96
N ALA A 16 9.54 13.82 6.02
CA ALA A 16 10.38 12.73 6.48
C ALA A 16 9.54 11.53 6.99
N GLN A 17 8.43 11.80 7.69
CA GLN A 17 7.52 10.74 8.13
C GLN A 17 6.81 10.07 6.97
N ARG A 18 6.34 10.83 5.98
CA ARG A 18 5.76 10.27 4.75
C ARG A 18 6.75 9.37 4.01
N ASP A 19 8.00 9.83 3.89
CA ASP A 19 9.07 9.07 3.25
C ASP A 19 9.31 7.72 3.95
N ARG A 20 9.42 7.72 5.27
CA ARG A 20 9.58 6.50 6.07
C ARG A 20 8.39 5.56 5.95
N ILE A 21 7.16 6.08 5.96
CA ILE A 21 5.96 5.25 5.79
C ILE A 21 5.92 4.63 4.39
N ALA A 22 6.19 5.41 3.35
CA ALA A 22 6.18 4.91 1.97
C ALA A 22 7.25 3.83 1.75
N GLN A 23 8.46 4.05 2.21
CA GLN A 23 9.54 3.05 2.12
C GLN A 23 9.20 1.81 2.93
N GLY A 24 8.72 1.97 4.16
CA GLY A 24 8.37 0.84 5.02
C GLY A 24 7.22 0.00 4.47
N ILE A 25 6.16 0.61 3.94
CA ILE A 25 5.07 -0.12 3.26
C ILE A 25 5.62 -0.89 2.06
N THR A 26 6.49 -0.26 1.27
CA THR A 26 7.12 -0.91 0.12
C THR A 26 7.94 -2.12 0.55
N ASP A 27 8.75 -1.99 1.59
CA ASP A 27 9.57 -3.10 2.11
C ASP A 27 8.68 -4.23 2.67
N VAL A 28 7.67 -3.92 3.45
CA VAL A 28 6.69 -4.91 3.96
C VAL A 28 6.04 -5.68 2.80
N HIS A 29 5.63 -4.97 1.75
CA HIS A 29 5.02 -5.61 0.59
C HIS A 29 5.99 -6.59 -0.09
N LEU A 30 7.21 -6.15 -0.38
CA LEU A 30 8.20 -6.97 -1.05
C LEU A 30 8.62 -8.19 -0.23
N ASP A 31 8.82 -8.00 1.06
CA ASP A 31 9.26 -9.07 1.97
C ASP A 31 8.20 -10.16 2.15
N LEU A 32 6.94 -9.79 2.23
CA LEU A 32 5.84 -10.71 2.53
C LEU A 32 5.07 -11.18 1.30
N ALA A 33 4.83 -10.29 0.33
CA ALA A 33 4.02 -10.58 -0.85
C ALA A 33 4.82 -10.72 -2.14
N GLY A 34 6.09 -10.28 -2.15
CA GLY A 34 6.97 -10.35 -3.31
C GLY A 34 6.66 -9.29 -4.37
N GLY A 35 7.20 -9.47 -5.55
CA GLY A 35 7.05 -8.55 -6.67
C GLY A 35 8.26 -7.66 -6.89
N LEU A 36 8.10 -6.66 -7.74
CA LEU A 36 9.15 -5.72 -8.09
C LEU A 36 8.91 -4.36 -7.43
N ARG A 37 9.96 -3.80 -6.83
CA ARG A 37 9.89 -2.52 -6.11
C ARG A 37 9.28 -1.39 -6.94
N GLN A 38 9.63 -1.30 -8.21
CA GLN A 38 9.13 -0.24 -9.11
C GLN A 38 7.63 -0.28 -9.38
N PHE A 39 6.95 -1.37 -9.04
CA PHE A 39 5.50 -1.47 -9.16
C PHE A 39 4.74 -1.15 -7.87
N VAL A 40 5.44 -1.00 -6.75
CA VAL A 40 4.80 -0.65 -5.48
C VAL A 40 4.56 0.86 -5.44
N ASN A 41 3.30 1.25 -5.41
CA ASN A 41 2.91 2.65 -5.35
C ASN A 41 2.31 2.97 -3.99
N VAL A 42 2.72 4.11 -3.42
CA VAL A 42 2.15 4.65 -2.18
C VAL A 42 1.77 6.10 -2.45
N VAL A 43 0.50 6.44 -2.22
CA VAL A 43 -0.02 7.79 -2.42
C VAL A 43 -0.59 8.30 -1.12
N PHE A 44 -0.18 9.51 -0.72
CA PHE A 44 -0.74 10.20 0.44
C PHE A 44 -1.84 11.16 -0.01
N GLN A 45 -2.97 11.11 0.69
CA GLN A 45 -4.06 12.07 0.57
C GLN A 45 -4.26 12.73 1.92
N HIS A 46 -4.36 14.05 1.93
CA HIS A 46 -4.53 14.82 3.14
C HIS A 46 -5.90 15.50 3.15
N TYR A 47 -6.62 15.38 4.25
CA TYR A 47 -7.88 16.08 4.45
C TYR A 47 -7.67 17.27 5.40
N PRO A 48 -8.44 18.37 5.23
CA PRO A 48 -8.34 19.53 6.10
C PRO A 48 -8.73 19.21 7.54
N ALA A 49 -8.17 19.91 8.51
CA ALA A 49 -8.63 19.86 9.89
C ALA A 49 -10.12 20.19 9.96
N GLY A 50 -10.87 19.46 10.79
CA GLY A 50 -12.31 19.56 10.87
C GLY A 50 -13.09 18.69 9.86
N CYS A 51 -12.39 17.97 8.96
CA CYS A 51 -13.00 17.06 7.99
C CYS A 51 -12.85 15.58 8.36
N GLY A 52 -12.15 15.26 9.44
CA GLY A 52 -12.05 13.91 9.99
C GLY A 52 -12.94 13.75 11.21
N TYR A 53 -13.53 12.57 11.38
CA TYR A 53 -14.46 12.29 12.48
C TYR A 53 -14.16 10.90 13.07
N ASN A 54 -14.21 10.83 14.40
CA ASN A 54 -14.20 9.58 15.16
C ASN A 54 -15.46 9.53 15.99
N ALA A 55 -16.23 8.45 15.91
CA ALA A 55 -17.49 8.30 16.66
C ALA A 55 -18.45 9.51 16.53
N GLY A 56 -18.49 10.12 15.34
CA GLY A 56 -19.34 11.29 15.08
C GLY A 56 -18.80 12.63 15.64
N VAL A 57 -17.60 12.66 16.17
CA VAL A 57 -16.94 13.86 16.72
C VAL A 57 -15.68 14.17 15.91
N VAL A 58 -15.40 15.45 15.68
CA VAL A 58 -14.19 15.88 14.98
C VAL A 58 -12.96 15.25 15.59
N GLY A 59 -12.13 14.66 14.75
CA GLY A 59 -10.90 13.98 15.12
C GLY A 59 -9.93 13.94 13.94
N ALA A 60 -8.88 13.16 14.06
CA ALA A 60 -7.87 13.04 13.04
C ALA A 60 -7.51 11.57 12.71
N PRO A 61 -8.49 10.77 12.25
CA PRO A 61 -8.24 9.38 11.90
C PRO A 61 -7.28 9.27 10.72
N MET A 62 -6.48 8.19 10.73
CA MET A 62 -5.63 7.80 9.60
C MET A 62 -6.15 6.47 9.03
N VAL A 63 -6.22 6.39 7.73
CA VAL A 63 -6.60 5.16 7.02
C VAL A 63 -5.50 4.80 6.02
N ILE A 64 -5.01 3.56 6.10
CA ILE A 64 -4.10 3.00 5.11
C ILE A 64 -4.82 1.86 4.42
N GLY A 65 -5.12 2.03 3.15
CA GLY A 65 -5.75 1.01 2.32
C GLY A 65 -4.78 0.50 1.26
N GLY A 66 -4.63 -0.81 1.16
CA GLY A 66 -3.84 -1.45 0.13
C GLY A 66 -4.71 -2.29 -0.81
N ASN A 67 -4.50 -2.14 -2.11
CA ASN A 67 -5.02 -3.07 -3.12
C ASN A 67 -3.86 -3.85 -3.68
N ILE A 68 -3.87 -5.17 -3.50
CA ILE A 68 -2.83 -6.06 -3.98
C ILE A 68 -3.41 -7.10 -4.93
N ARG A 69 -2.58 -7.66 -5.80
CA ARG A 69 -3.01 -8.74 -6.67
C ARG A 69 -3.42 -9.95 -5.84
N ALA A 70 -4.59 -10.52 -6.13
CA ALA A 70 -5.10 -11.73 -5.48
C ALA A 70 -4.12 -12.90 -5.64
N GLY A 71 -4.18 -13.85 -4.69
CA GLY A 71 -3.38 -15.08 -4.70
C GLY A 71 -2.46 -15.25 -3.48
N ARG A 72 -2.40 -14.26 -2.57
CA ARG A 72 -1.73 -14.41 -1.27
C ARG A 72 -2.69 -15.01 -0.27
N ASP A 73 -2.20 -15.90 0.58
CA ASP A 73 -3.03 -16.47 1.63
C ASP A 73 -3.33 -15.47 2.76
N GLN A 74 -4.26 -15.83 3.63
CA GLN A 74 -4.67 -14.93 4.70
C GLN A 74 -3.55 -14.67 5.72
N ALA A 75 -2.67 -15.64 5.96
CA ALA A 75 -1.56 -15.47 6.89
C ALA A 75 -0.59 -14.38 6.42
N ILE A 76 -0.28 -14.32 5.14
CA ILE A 76 0.53 -13.27 4.53
C ILE A 76 -0.15 -11.91 4.69
N LYS A 77 -1.43 -11.81 4.36
CA LYS A 77 -2.19 -10.54 4.47
C LYS A 77 -2.27 -10.07 5.92
N THR A 78 -2.49 -10.97 6.86
CA THR A 78 -2.48 -10.63 8.30
C THR A 78 -1.13 -10.10 8.75
N ALA A 79 -0.04 -10.77 8.37
CA ALA A 79 1.31 -10.29 8.68
C ALA A 79 1.60 -8.90 8.08
N MET A 80 1.12 -8.63 6.87
CA MET A 80 1.23 -7.31 6.24
C MET A 80 0.44 -6.25 7.00
N LEU A 81 -0.80 -6.54 7.40
CA LEU A 81 -1.63 -5.63 8.18
C LEU A 81 -0.97 -5.26 9.51
N GLU A 82 -0.43 -6.25 10.22
CA GLU A 82 0.28 -6.06 11.48
C GLU A 82 1.53 -5.21 11.29
N ALA A 83 2.38 -5.53 10.31
CA ALA A 83 3.61 -4.80 10.05
C ALA A 83 3.36 -3.35 9.62
N ILE A 84 2.36 -3.10 8.76
CA ILE A 84 1.99 -1.75 8.34
C ILE A 84 1.42 -0.95 9.51
N SER A 85 0.60 -1.57 10.37
CA SER A 85 0.05 -0.91 11.55
C SER A 85 1.15 -0.50 12.52
N VAL A 86 2.10 -1.38 12.82
CA VAL A 86 3.26 -1.09 13.69
C VAL A 86 4.08 0.07 13.11
N LEU A 87 4.40 0.01 11.82
CA LEU A 87 5.14 1.06 11.12
C LEU A 87 4.44 2.42 11.24
N ALA A 88 3.14 2.47 10.94
CA ALA A 88 2.38 3.72 10.97
C ALA A 88 2.35 4.33 12.38
N ILE A 89 2.14 3.51 13.40
CA ILE A 89 2.11 3.96 14.80
C ILE A 89 3.49 4.47 15.24
N GLU A 90 4.54 3.71 14.96
CA GLU A 90 5.91 4.10 15.34
C GLU A 90 6.38 5.40 14.68
N VAL A 91 6.06 5.57 13.40
CA VAL A 91 6.51 6.73 12.63
C VAL A 91 5.67 7.97 12.95
N SER A 92 4.34 7.85 12.98
CA SER A 92 3.44 8.99 13.13
C SER A 92 3.09 9.32 14.57
N GLY A 93 3.20 8.37 15.49
CA GLY A 93 2.72 8.52 16.87
C GLY A 93 1.20 8.49 17.00
N ILE A 94 0.47 8.11 15.95
CA ILE A 94 -1.00 8.03 16.01
C ILE A 94 -1.45 7.01 17.05
N SER A 95 -2.55 7.33 17.73
CA SER A 95 -3.18 6.38 18.64
C SER A 95 -3.72 5.18 17.85
N PRO A 96 -3.49 3.93 18.31
CA PRO A 96 -4.02 2.75 17.63
C PRO A 96 -5.53 2.81 17.35
N LYS A 97 -6.32 3.43 18.22
CA LYS A 97 -7.77 3.58 18.05
C LYS A 97 -8.16 4.48 16.87
N ASP A 98 -7.24 5.31 16.40
CA ASP A 98 -7.47 6.26 15.32
C ASP A 98 -6.87 5.79 13.97
N LEU A 99 -6.30 4.58 13.94
CA LEU A 99 -5.69 3.97 12.76
C LEU A 99 -6.55 2.81 12.25
N THR A 100 -6.83 2.83 10.96
CA THR A 100 -7.39 1.69 10.23
C THR A 100 -6.46 1.28 9.12
N VAL A 101 -6.13 -0.01 9.03
CA VAL A 101 -5.37 -0.58 7.93
C VAL A 101 -6.18 -1.69 7.28
N SER A 102 -6.27 -1.68 5.96
CA SER A 102 -6.99 -2.70 5.21
C SER A 102 -6.23 -3.12 3.96
N ILE A 103 -6.40 -4.37 3.54
CA ILE A 103 -5.85 -4.92 2.31
C ILE A 103 -6.97 -5.60 1.54
N GLY A 104 -7.17 -5.17 0.30
CA GLY A 104 -8.12 -5.78 -0.63
C GLY A 104 -7.40 -6.57 -1.72
N ASP A 105 -8.02 -7.66 -2.15
CA ASP A 105 -7.56 -8.45 -3.27
C ASP A 105 -8.12 -7.91 -4.59
N VAL A 106 -7.25 -7.76 -5.59
CA VAL A 106 -7.63 -7.44 -6.97
C VAL A 106 -7.21 -8.60 -7.87
N ARG A 107 -8.17 -9.17 -8.61
CA ARG A 107 -7.87 -10.22 -9.57
C ARG A 107 -6.90 -9.71 -10.62
N ALA A 108 -5.89 -10.51 -10.97
CA ALA A 108 -4.89 -10.13 -11.96
C ALA A 108 -5.54 -9.68 -13.27
N SER A 109 -6.58 -10.38 -13.72
CA SER A 109 -7.34 -10.04 -14.93
C SER A 109 -8.10 -8.71 -14.86
N ASN A 110 -8.23 -8.11 -13.67
CA ASN A 110 -8.91 -6.83 -13.45
C ASN A 110 -7.93 -5.66 -13.22
N ALA A 111 -6.65 -5.87 -13.47
CA ALA A 111 -5.63 -4.85 -13.26
C ALA A 111 -4.61 -4.82 -14.40
N MET A 112 -4.04 -3.65 -14.65
CA MET A 112 -3.02 -3.43 -15.66
C MET A 112 -1.83 -2.68 -15.07
N GLU A 113 -0.64 -3.01 -15.55
CA GLU A 113 0.56 -2.21 -15.37
C GLU A 113 1.06 -1.73 -16.75
N GLY A 114 1.26 -0.45 -16.90
CA GLY A 114 1.75 0.11 -18.17
C GLY A 114 0.90 -0.23 -19.39
N GLY A 115 -0.40 -0.47 -19.21
CA GLY A 115 -1.30 -0.87 -20.29
C GLY A 115 -1.35 -2.38 -20.57
N HIS A 116 -0.72 -3.21 -19.73
CA HIS A 116 -0.71 -4.66 -19.88
C HIS A 116 -1.42 -5.33 -18.70
N ILE A 117 -2.33 -6.26 -18.99
CA ILE A 117 -3.03 -7.06 -17.97
C ILE A 117 -1.99 -7.80 -17.11
N LEU A 118 -2.20 -7.81 -15.81
CA LEU A 118 -1.29 -8.48 -14.87
C LEU A 118 -1.33 -10.01 -15.03
N PRO A 119 -0.20 -10.68 -14.75
CA PRO A 119 -0.13 -12.13 -14.80
C PRO A 119 -0.86 -12.77 -13.62
N GLU A 120 -1.37 -13.97 -13.83
CA GLU A 120 -1.83 -14.79 -12.74
C GLU A 120 -0.64 -15.24 -11.85
N PRO A 121 -0.90 -15.62 -10.59
CA PRO A 121 0.16 -16.12 -9.71
C PRO A 121 0.92 -17.28 -10.34
N GLY A 122 2.26 -17.16 -10.36
CA GLY A 122 3.15 -18.15 -10.98
C GLY A 122 3.55 -17.83 -12.44
N GLU A 123 2.90 -16.86 -13.08
CA GLU A 123 3.20 -16.45 -14.46
C GLU A 123 4.07 -15.18 -14.54
N GLU A 124 4.55 -14.67 -13.41
CA GLU A 124 5.24 -13.39 -13.32
C GLU A 124 6.50 -13.31 -14.18
N ALA A 125 7.30 -14.38 -14.19
CA ALA A 125 8.54 -14.40 -14.95
C ALA A 125 8.31 -14.31 -16.46
N ALA A 126 7.33 -15.07 -16.97
CA ALA A 126 6.98 -15.04 -18.39
C ALA A 126 6.37 -13.68 -18.79
N TRP A 127 5.52 -13.12 -17.94
CA TRP A 127 4.93 -11.80 -18.14
C TRP A 127 6.03 -10.72 -18.18
N LEU A 128 6.95 -10.74 -17.20
CA LEU A 128 8.04 -9.77 -17.12
C LEU A 128 8.98 -9.86 -18.31
N ALA A 129 9.31 -11.07 -18.77
CA ALA A 129 10.13 -11.27 -19.97
C ALA A 129 9.51 -10.62 -21.20
N LYS A 130 8.17 -10.67 -21.32
CA LYS A 130 7.43 -10.10 -22.44
C LYS A 130 7.22 -8.59 -22.30
N VAL A 131 6.80 -8.14 -21.14
CA VAL A 131 6.33 -6.76 -20.88
C VAL A 131 7.43 -5.85 -20.36
N GLY A 132 8.40 -6.39 -19.62
CA GLY A 132 9.48 -5.63 -19.01
C GLY A 132 10.21 -4.72 -20.01
N PRO A 133 10.68 -5.21 -21.17
CA PRO A 133 11.33 -4.37 -22.17
C PRO A 133 10.45 -3.23 -22.68
N LEU A 134 9.13 -3.46 -22.78
CA LEU A 134 8.17 -2.45 -23.24
C LEU A 134 7.98 -1.33 -22.21
N LEU A 135 8.20 -1.63 -20.94
CA LEU A 135 8.10 -0.69 -19.83
C LEU A 135 9.45 -0.07 -19.46
N GLY A 136 10.53 -0.40 -20.19
CA GLY A 136 11.88 0.10 -19.88
C GLY A 136 12.46 -0.49 -18.59
N LEU A 137 11.97 -1.65 -18.15
CA LEU A 137 12.49 -2.34 -16.99
C LEU A 137 13.75 -3.11 -17.37
N ALA A 138 14.81 -2.97 -16.58
CA ALA A 138 16.00 -3.77 -16.73
C ALA A 138 15.67 -5.26 -16.51
N ALA A 139 16.29 -6.10 -17.33
CA ALA A 139 16.17 -7.54 -17.21
C ALA A 139 16.76 -8.03 -15.87
#